data_adbb37e9fe6e6d31b50fc412d0c1a96d
#
_entry.id   adbb37e9fe6e6d31b50fc412d0c1a96d
#
_cell.length_a   1.000
_cell.length_b   1.000
_cell.length_c   1.000
_cell.angle_alpha   90.00
_cell.angle_beta   90.00
_cell.angle_gamma   90.00
#
_symmetry.space_group_name_H-M   'P 1'
#
loop_
_entity.id
_entity.type
_entity.pdbx_description
1 polymer ?
#
loop_
_entity_poly.entity_id
_entity_poly.type
_entity_poly.pdbx_seq_one_letter_code
_entity_poly.pdbx_strand_id
1 'polypeptide(L)' 'MKLIAHRGNTNGPVKHKENTIDYILEAINAGFDCEIDIWKIDNQLYLGHDNPDHLINYSFLQKYNDKLW' A
#
# COMPACT_ATOMS: atom_id res chain seq x y z
N MET A 1 10.46 1.47 -18.20
CA MET A 1 9.46 2.35 -17.61
C MET A 1 8.89 1.73 -16.32
N LYS A 2 8.75 2.51 -15.28
CA LYS A 2 8.23 2.03 -14.00
C LYS A 2 6.73 2.33 -13.92
N LEU A 3 5.92 1.32 -13.57
CA LEU A 3 4.49 1.48 -13.38
C LEU A 3 4.20 1.56 -11.88
N ILE A 4 3.46 2.58 -11.47
CA ILE A 4 3.12 2.81 -10.06
C ILE A 4 1.60 2.73 -9.91
N ALA A 5 1.14 1.82 -9.04
CA ALA A 5 -0.27 1.68 -8.71
C ALA A 5 -0.58 2.58 -7.50
N HIS A 6 -1.46 3.55 -7.70
CA HIS A 6 -1.88 4.47 -6.64
C HIS A 6 -2.73 3.71 -5.62
N ARG A 7 -2.24 3.57 -4.39
CA ARG A 7 -2.90 2.83 -3.30
C ARG A 7 -3.23 1.38 -3.67
N GLY A 8 -2.45 0.79 -4.61
CA GLY A 8 -2.69 -0.55 -5.11
C GLY A 8 -3.62 -0.64 -6.30
N ASN A 9 -4.17 0.48 -6.80
CA ASN A 9 -5.09 0.47 -7.93
C ASN A 9 -4.35 0.17 -9.24
N THR A 10 -4.77 -0.88 -9.94
CA THR A 10 -4.22 -1.23 -11.25
C THR A 10 -5.19 -0.95 -12.40
N ASN A 11 -6.49 -0.95 -12.12
CA ASN A 11 -7.55 -0.76 -13.12
C ASN A 11 -8.50 0.38 -12.78
N GLY A 12 -7.98 1.44 -12.15
CA GLY A 12 -8.78 2.56 -11.72
C GLY A 12 -9.14 2.46 -10.23
N PRO A 13 -9.66 3.54 -9.65
CA PRO A 13 -9.90 3.61 -8.22
C PRO A 13 -10.94 2.62 -7.72
N VAL A 14 -10.58 1.82 -6.71
CA VAL A 14 -11.51 0.95 -5.98
C VAL A 14 -11.36 1.29 -4.49
N LYS A 15 -12.12 2.26 -4.03
CA LYS A 15 -11.91 2.92 -2.75
C LYS A 15 -11.84 1.97 -1.56
N HIS A 16 -12.70 0.96 -1.50
CA HIS A 16 -12.73 0.04 -0.37
C HIS A 16 -11.56 -0.95 -0.35
N LYS A 17 -10.80 -1.06 -1.45
CA LYS A 17 -9.61 -1.92 -1.53
C LYS A 17 -8.31 -1.15 -1.41
N GLU A 18 -8.33 0.17 -1.60
CA GLU A 18 -7.14 1.00 -1.55
C GLU A 18 -6.42 0.87 -0.20
N ASN A 19 -5.08 0.86 -0.24
CA ASN A 19 -4.25 0.75 0.96
C ASN A 19 -4.53 -0.51 1.80
N THR A 20 -5.01 -1.59 1.20
CA THR A 20 -5.04 -2.90 1.87
C THR A 20 -3.82 -3.70 1.47
N ILE A 21 -3.34 -4.57 2.38
CA ILE A 21 -2.18 -5.41 2.10
C ILE A 21 -2.44 -6.31 0.88
N ASP A 22 -3.61 -6.94 0.82
CA ASP A 22 -3.96 -7.83 -0.28
C ASP A 22 -3.95 -7.11 -1.63
N TYR A 23 -4.50 -5.91 -1.68
CA TYR A 23 -4.57 -5.14 -2.91
C TYR A 23 -3.18 -4.67 -3.36
N ILE A 24 -2.34 -4.27 -2.40
CA ILE A 24 -0.96 -3.88 -2.67
C ILE A 24 -0.17 -5.06 -3.22
N LEU A 25 -0.29 -6.24 -2.60
CA LEU A 25 0.39 -7.44 -3.06
C LEU A 25 -0.07 -7.87 -4.45
N GLU A 26 -1.35 -7.71 -4.74
CA GLU A 26 -1.91 -7.98 -6.05
C GLU A 26 -1.25 -7.10 -7.12
N ALA A 27 -1.09 -5.82 -6.84
CA ALA A 27 -0.43 -4.87 -7.75
C ALA A 27 1.05 -5.22 -7.94
N ILE A 28 1.76 -5.53 -6.85
CA ILE A 28 3.18 -5.91 -6.91
C ILE A 28 3.36 -7.17 -7.74
N ASN A 29 2.51 -8.17 -7.56
CA ASN A 29 2.55 -9.41 -8.33
C ASN A 29 2.24 -9.20 -9.82
N ALA A 30 1.50 -8.13 -10.14
CA ALA A 30 1.21 -7.76 -11.52
C ALA A 30 2.32 -6.93 -12.17
N GLY A 31 3.43 -6.66 -11.44
CA GLY A 31 4.57 -5.92 -11.96
C GLY A 31 4.56 -4.43 -11.67
N PHE A 32 3.70 -3.95 -10.78
CA PHE A 32 3.64 -2.55 -10.41
C PHE A 32 4.43 -2.28 -9.14
N ASP A 33 5.01 -1.08 -9.04
CA ASP A 33 5.33 -0.50 -7.73
C ASP A 33 4.03 0.11 -7.18
N CYS A 34 3.96 0.33 -5.88
CA CYS A 34 2.76 0.89 -5.26
C CYS A 34 3.05 2.19 -4.53
N GLU A 35 2.17 3.18 -4.71
CA GLU A 35 2.09 4.32 -3.82
C GLU A 35 1.14 3.95 -2.68
N ILE A 36 1.57 4.20 -1.44
CA ILE A 36 0.76 3.90 -0.26
C ILE A 36 0.72 5.11 0.68
N ASP A 37 -0.31 5.18 1.50
CA ASP A 37 -0.45 6.21 2.53
C ASP A 37 -0.23 5.58 3.90
N ILE A 38 0.76 6.09 4.67
CA ILE A 38 1.14 5.53 5.95
C ILE A 38 0.86 6.51 7.08
N TRP A 39 0.32 6.00 8.18
CA TRP A 39 0.11 6.72 9.43
C TRP A 39 0.93 6.06 10.53
N LYS A 40 1.58 6.87 11.36
CA LYS A 40 2.28 6.37 12.55
C LYS A 40 1.59 6.93 13.78
N ILE A 41 0.99 6.03 14.58
CA ILE A 41 0.28 6.39 15.80
C ILE A 41 0.71 5.47 16.93
N ASP A 42 1.22 6.03 18.04
CA ASP A 42 1.62 5.26 19.24
C ASP A 42 2.55 4.09 18.92
N ASN A 43 3.57 4.32 18.08
CA ASN A 43 4.55 3.31 17.64
C ASN A 43 3.97 2.20 16.77
N GLN A 44 2.76 2.39 16.23
CA GLN A 44 2.15 1.46 15.29
C GLN A 44 1.96 2.13 13.94
N LEU A 45 2.01 1.33 12.88
CA LEU A 45 1.87 1.79 11.50
C LEU A 45 0.55 1.33 10.92
N TYR A 46 -0.08 2.22 10.16
CA TYR A 46 -1.37 1.96 9.53
C TYR A 46 -1.35 2.42 8.09
N LEU A 47 -2.15 1.76 7.25
CA LEU A 47 -2.44 2.21 5.90
C LEU A 47 -3.81 2.87 5.85
N GLY A 48 -3.94 3.94 5.08
CA GLY A 48 -5.23 4.60 4.88
C GLY A 48 -5.05 5.99 4.30
N HIS A 49 -5.97 6.43 3.45
CA HIS A 49 -5.88 7.75 2.83
C HIS A 49 -6.40 8.86 3.76
N ASP A 50 -7.62 8.73 4.21
CA ASP A 50 -8.25 9.73 5.07
C ASP A 50 -8.14 9.39 6.55
N ASN A 51 -7.98 8.11 6.88
CA ASN A 51 -7.93 7.58 8.23
C ASN A 51 -6.93 6.42 8.31
N PRO A 52 -6.38 6.13 9.51
CA PRO A 52 -5.52 4.98 9.71
C PRO A 52 -6.35 3.68 9.77
N ASP A 53 -6.76 3.19 8.61
CA ASP A 53 -7.75 2.12 8.51
C ASP A 53 -7.21 0.71 8.69
N HIS A 54 -5.95 0.46 8.31
CA HIS A 54 -5.39 -0.91 8.26
C HIS A 54 -4.06 -0.98 8.98
N LEU A 55 -4.00 -1.70 10.09
CA LEU A 55 -2.76 -1.92 10.84
C LEU A 55 -1.80 -2.78 10.01
N ILE A 56 -0.52 -2.39 9.97
CA ILE A 56 0.52 -3.15 9.27
C ILE A 56 1.74 -3.36 10.14
N ASN A 57 2.53 -4.38 9.80
CA ASN A 57 3.81 -4.66 10.44
C ASN A 57 4.94 -3.93 9.73
N TYR A 58 5.94 -3.49 10.49
CA TYR A 58 7.13 -2.90 9.91
C TYR A 58 7.85 -3.87 8.96
N SER A 59 7.80 -5.17 9.23
CA SER A 59 8.39 -6.19 8.37
C SER A 59 7.80 -6.20 6.96
N PHE A 60 6.51 -5.87 6.81
CA PHE A 60 5.88 -5.73 5.50
C PHE A 60 6.57 -4.61 4.69
N LEU A 61 6.82 -3.47 5.32
CA LEU A 61 7.48 -2.34 4.67
C LEU A 61 8.91 -2.68 4.29
N GLN A 62 9.65 -3.38 5.16
CA GLN A 62 11.01 -3.78 4.87
C GLN A 62 11.08 -4.77 3.70
N LYS A 63 10.17 -5.71 3.65
CA LYS A 63 10.16 -6.74 2.60
C LYS A 63 9.91 -6.15 1.21
N TYR A 64 9.10 -5.12 1.12
CA TYR A 64 8.70 -4.52 -0.16
C TYR A 64 9.17 -3.08 -0.33
N ASN A 65 10.21 -2.66 0.39
CA ASN A 65 10.62 -1.26 0.40
C ASN A 65 11.04 -0.73 -0.97
N ASP A 66 11.52 -1.60 -1.87
CA ASP A 66 11.89 -1.22 -3.23
C ASP A 66 10.67 -1.10 -4.17
N LYS A 67 9.49 -1.53 -3.73
CA LYS A 67 8.24 -1.50 -4.49
C LYS A 67 7.23 -0.50 -3.96
N LEU A 68 7.48 0.07 -2.78
CA LEU A 68 6.53 0.98 -2.13
C LEU A 68 7.02 2.43 -2.19
N TRP A 69 6.08 3.32 -2.36
CA TRP A 69 6.33 4.76 -2.48
C TRP A 69 5.55 5.56 -1.43
#